data_07955a2739d208c0856fc0997f319a13
#
_entry.id   07955a2739d208c0856fc0997f319a13
#
_cell.length_a   1.000
_cell.length_b   1.000
_cell.length_c   1.000
_cell.angle_alpha   90.00
_cell.angle_beta   90.00
_cell.angle_gamma   90.00
#
_symmetry.space_group_name_H-M   'P 1'
#
loop_
_entity.id
_entity.type
_entity.pdbx_description
1 polymer ?
#
loop_
_entity_poly.entity_id
_entity_poly.type
_entity_poly.pdbx_seq_one_letter_code
_entity_poly.pdbx_strand_id
1 'polypeptide(L)'
;MDYLASVLQAIPREDDTVYAYFNDGSVRRADIKPIIAKGGIFTPLADERFFRERLTVMNGAVAWDVTGTRDVRQCIDLDPCTMHANSPVVADPLQTT
;
A
#
# COMPACT_ATOMS: atom_id res chain seq x y z
N MET A 1 -5.91 -22.20 -11.40
CA MET A 1 -6.21 -21.61 -10.08
C MET A 1 -5.74 -20.18 -10.06
N ASP A 2 -6.59 -19.29 -9.63
CA ASP A 2 -6.23 -17.88 -9.61
C ASP A 2 -5.35 -17.59 -8.40
N TYR A 3 -4.33 -16.77 -8.66
CA TYR A 3 -3.46 -16.30 -7.59
C TYR A 3 -4.20 -15.26 -6.75
N LEU A 4 -4.21 -15.45 -5.44
CA LEU A 4 -4.75 -14.48 -4.51
C LEU A 4 -3.60 -13.70 -3.90
N ALA A 5 -3.44 -12.47 -4.37
CA ALA A 5 -2.40 -11.59 -3.88
C ALA A 5 -2.66 -11.20 -2.42
N SER A 6 -1.61 -11.26 -1.62
CA SER A 6 -1.63 -10.80 -0.25
C SER A 6 -0.36 -10.03 0.04
N VAL A 7 -0.50 -8.85 0.63
CA VAL A 7 0.63 -8.01 1.00
C VAL A 7 1.13 -8.44 2.37
N LEU A 8 2.44 -8.64 2.47
CA LEU A 8 3.09 -9.02 3.73
C LEU A 8 3.69 -7.82 4.45
N GLN A 9 4.15 -6.83 3.68
CA GLN A 9 4.79 -5.64 4.22
C GLN A 9 4.63 -4.49 3.22
N ALA A 10 4.57 -3.27 3.73
CA ALA A 10 4.48 -2.07 2.90
C ALA A 10 5.44 -1.02 3.45
N ILE A 11 6.15 -0.36 2.54
CA ILE A 11 7.10 0.70 2.87
C ILE A 11 6.72 1.96 2.10
N PRO A 12 6.52 3.10 2.80
CA PRO A 12 6.23 4.35 2.09
C PRO A 12 7.49 4.84 1.39
N ARG A 13 7.31 5.34 0.18
CA ARG A 13 8.40 5.89 -0.61
C ARG A 13 8.05 7.31 -1.03
N GLU A 14 9.00 7.97 -1.64
CA GLU A 14 8.82 9.32 -2.13
C GLU A 14 7.78 9.37 -3.25
N ASP A 15 7.23 10.54 -3.50
CA ASP A 15 6.41 10.80 -4.67
C ASP A 15 5.11 9.99 -4.67
N ASP A 16 4.52 9.83 -3.46
CA ASP A 16 3.25 9.12 -3.26
C ASP A 16 3.28 7.69 -3.78
N THR A 17 4.39 7.00 -3.56
CA THR A 17 4.53 5.59 -3.93
C THR A 17 4.71 4.73 -2.69
N VAL A 18 4.34 3.46 -2.83
CA VAL A 18 4.48 2.45 -1.78
C VAL A 18 5.16 1.23 -2.40
N TYR A 19 6.16 0.70 -1.71
CA TYR A 19 6.71 -0.60 -2.08
C TYR A 19 5.96 -1.66 -1.27
N ALA A 20 5.29 -2.56 -1.98
CA ALA A 20 4.50 -3.61 -1.37
C ALA A 20 5.18 -4.96 -1.60
N TYR A 21 5.36 -5.71 -0.52
CA TYR A 21 5.94 -7.05 -0.55
C TYR A 21 4.80 -8.05 -0.59
N PHE A 22 4.72 -8.83 -1.66
CA PHE A 22 3.62 -9.76 -1.88
C PHE A 22 4.00 -11.18 -1.51
N ASN A 23 2.97 -12.01 -1.30
CA ASN A 23 3.12 -13.40 -0.89
C ASN A 23 3.71 -14.31 -1.97
N ASP A 24 3.86 -13.82 -3.22
CA ASP A 24 4.55 -14.55 -4.28
C ASP A 24 6.05 -14.26 -4.30
N GLY A 25 6.55 -13.50 -3.34
CA GLY A 25 7.96 -13.11 -3.26
C GLY A 25 8.31 -11.86 -4.04
N SER A 26 7.37 -11.28 -4.79
CA SER A 26 7.65 -10.07 -5.54
C SER A 26 7.56 -8.83 -4.65
N VAL A 27 8.38 -7.83 -4.98
CA VAL A 27 8.28 -6.49 -4.43
C VAL A 27 7.80 -5.60 -5.57
N ARG A 28 6.74 -4.84 -5.36
CA ARG A 28 6.15 -4.02 -6.40
C ARG A 28 6.02 -2.57 -5.95
N ARG A 29 6.19 -1.67 -6.92
CA ARG A 29 6.07 -0.24 -6.68
C ARG A 29 4.68 0.20 -7.09
N ALA A 30 3.89 0.56 -6.09
CA ALA A 30 2.52 1.04 -6.30
C ALA A 30 2.49 2.57 -6.33
N ASP A 31 1.95 3.13 -7.41
CA ASP A 31 1.74 4.57 -7.54
C ASP A 31 0.37 4.91 -6.95
N ILE A 32 0.36 5.69 -5.89
CA ILE A 32 -0.87 6.04 -5.17
C ILE A 32 -1.48 7.35 -5.67
N LYS A 33 -0.79 8.10 -6.52
CA LYS A 33 -1.29 9.38 -7.04
C LYS A 33 -2.68 9.29 -7.67
N PRO A 34 -2.97 8.29 -8.53
CA PRO A 34 -4.31 8.20 -9.12
C PRO A 34 -5.40 7.98 -8.09
N ILE A 35 -5.08 7.30 -6.98
CA ILE A 35 -6.02 7.03 -5.90
C ILE A 35 -6.27 8.31 -5.11
N ILE A 36 -5.23 9.06 -4.80
CA ILE A 36 -5.34 10.35 -4.09
C ILE A 36 -6.20 11.31 -4.91
N ALA A 37 -6.05 11.30 -6.24
CA ALA A 37 -6.79 12.17 -7.13
C ALA A 37 -8.29 11.91 -7.12
N LYS A 38 -8.74 10.74 -6.68
CA LYS A 38 -10.17 10.43 -6.56
C LYS A 38 -10.85 11.23 -5.45
N GLY A 39 -10.08 11.70 -4.46
CA GLY A 39 -10.63 12.44 -3.32
C GLY A 39 -11.50 11.59 -2.42
N GLY A 40 -12.50 12.19 -1.79
CA GLY A 40 -13.39 11.47 -0.89
C GLY A 40 -12.62 10.85 0.29
N ILE A 41 -12.81 9.55 0.50
CA ILE A 41 -12.15 8.83 1.60
C ILE A 41 -10.63 8.80 1.47
N PHE A 42 -10.11 9.05 0.26
CA PHE A 42 -8.66 9.03 -0.01
C PHE A 42 -7.99 10.39 0.24
N THR A 43 -8.77 11.43 0.56
CA THR A 43 -8.23 12.78 0.77
C THR A 43 -7.10 12.84 1.81
N PRO A 44 -7.16 12.12 2.95
CA PRO A 44 -6.06 12.16 3.93
C PRO A 44 -4.72 11.72 3.38
N LEU A 45 -4.70 10.92 2.31
CA LEU A 45 -3.45 10.44 1.71
C LEU A 45 -2.64 11.55 1.04
N ALA A 46 -3.23 12.70 0.79
CA ALA A 46 -2.52 13.86 0.23
C ALA A 46 -1.57 14.50 1.24
N ASP A 47 -1.77 14.24 2.53
CA ASP A 47 -0.88 14.70 3.59
C ASP A 47 0.30 13.72 3.68
N GLU A 48 1.51 14.21 3.41
CA GLU A 48 2.71 13.36 3.40
C GLU A 48 2.94 12.68 4.73
N ARG A 49 2.73 13.40 5.83
CA ARG A 49 2.92 12.84 7.17
C ARG A 49 1.95 11.71 7.44
N PHE A 50 0.66 11.90 7.11
CA PHE A 50 -0.35 10.85 7.25
C PHE A 50 0.01 9.65 6.38
N PHE A 51 0.40 9.89 5.14
CA PHE A 51 0.77 8.85 4.18
C PHE A 51 1.89 7.96 4.75
N ARG A 52 2.90 8.56 5.36
CA ARG A 52 4.05 7.82 5.87
C ARG A 52 3.79 7.18 7.23
N GLU A 53 3.17 7.92 8.14
CA GLU A 53 3.03 7.45 9.53
C GLU A 53 1.88 6.47 9.71
N ARG A 54 0.85 6.56 8.87
CA ARG A 54 -0.34 5.72 9.01
C ARG A 54 -0.35 4.51 8.10
N LEU A 55 0.64 4.39 7.23
CA LEU A 55 0.77 3.23 6.34
C LEU A 55 0.98 1.95 7.14
N THR A 56 0.21 0.93 6.83
CA THR A 56 0.31 -0.38 7.47
C THR A 56 -0.18 -1.46 6.52
N VAL A 57 -0.18 -2.69 6.97
CA VAL A 57 -0.80 -3.81 6.27
C VAL A 57 -1.89 -4.37 7.16
N MET A 58 -3.09 -4.49 6.62
CA MET A 58 -4.23 -5.06 7.34
C MET A 58 -4.93 -6.05 6.42
N ASN A 59 -5.14 -7.26 6.92
CA ASN A 59 -5.84 -8.32 6.18
C ASN A 59 -5.24 -8.58 4.80
N GLY A 60 -3.90 -8.52 4.70
CA GLY A 60 -3.20 -8.77 3.44
C GLY A 60 -3.29 -7.65 2.42
N ALA A 61 -3.67 -6.45 2.83
CA ALA A 61 -3.79 -5.28 1.97
C ALA A 61 -2.99 -4.11 2.50
N VAL A 62 -2.47 -3.29 1.59
CA VAL A 62 -1.91 -1.99 1.97
C VAL A 62 -3.05 -1.13 2.50
N ALA A 63 -2.85 -0.54 3.67
CA ALA A 63 -3.87 0.24 4.33
C ALA A 63 -3.28 1.44 5.05
N TRP A 64 -4.13 2.42 5.35
CA TRP A 64 -3.78 3.57 6.19
C TRP A 64 -4.73 3.61 7.37
N ASP A 65 -4.17 3.59 8.56
CA ASP A 65 -4.92 3.54 9.82
C ASP A 65 -5.37 4.96 10.19
N VAL A 66 -6.62 5.29 9.89
CA VAL A 66 -7.13 6.65 10.04
C VAL A 66 -7.15 7.10 11.49
N THR A 67 -7.55 6.20 12.41
CA THR A 67 -7.73 6.54 13.83
C THR A 67 -6.48 6.29 14.68
N GLY A 68 -5.53 5.52 14.16
CA GLY A 68 -4.37 5.09 14.94
C GLY A 68 -4.63 3.92 15.87
N THR A 69 -5.82 3.31 15.80
CA THR A 69 -6.21 2.21 16.65
C THR A 69 -6.32 0.87 15.92
N ARG A 70 -5.95 0.84 14.64
CA ARG A 70 -6.04 -0.33 13.77
C ARG A 70 -7.47 -0.88 13.64
N ASP A 71 -8.44 0.02 13.63
CA ASP A 71 -9.85 -0.35 13.42
C ASP A 71 -10.09 -0.54 11.92
N VAL A 72 -10.38 -1.78 11.50
CA VAL A 72 -10.57 -2.10 10.08
C VAL A 72 -11.73 -1.33 9.46
N ARG A 73 -12.68 -0.86 10.26
CA ARG A 73 -13.81 -0.08 9.74
C ARG A 73 -13.45 1.38 9.52
N GLN A 74 -12.30 1.81 10.05
CA GLN A 74 -11.81 3.18 9.97
C GLN A 74 -10.51 3.27 9.16
N CYS A 75 -10.21 2.24 8.37
CA CYS A 75 -8.99 2.22 7.56
C CYS A 75 -9.30 2.52 6.11
N ILE A 76 -8.34 3.17 5.44
CA ILE A 76 -8.34 3.28 4.00
C ILE A 76 -7.52 2.09 3.50
N ASP A 77 -8.12 1.19 2.73
CA ASP A 77 -7.43 0.01 2.23
C ASP A 77 -7.55 -0.11 0.71
N LEU A 78 -6.60 -0.79 0.10
CA LEU A 78 -6.53 -0.97 -1.35
C LEU A 78 -6.56 -2.46 -1.67
N ASP A 79 -7.32 -2.81 -2.71
CA ASP A 79 -7.43 -4.20 -3.15
C ASP A 79 -6.05 -4.75 -3.54
N PRO A 80 -5.55 -5.80 -2.86
CA PRO A 80 -4.21 -6.32 -3.15
C PRO A 80 -4.09 -6.94 -4.53
N CYS A 81 -5.14 -7.54 -5.06
CA CYS A 81 -5.10 -8.14 -6.40
C CYS A 81 -4.97 -7.06 -7.48
N THR A 82 -5.72 -5.98 -7.35
CA THR A 82 -5.62 -4.84 -8.27
C THR A 82 -4.24 -4.19 -8.18
N MET A 83 -3.73 -4.00 -6.98
CA MET A 83 -2.41 -3.42 -6.79
C MET A 83 -1.32 -4.29 -7.42
N HIS A 84 -1.40 -5.60 -7.20
CA HIS A 84 -0.44 -6.55 -7.78
C HIS A 84 -0.43 -6.47 -9.31
N ALA A 85 -1.61 -6.44 -9.91
CA ALA A 85 -1.75 -6.43 -11.37
C ALA A 85 -1.25 -5.12 -12.00
N ASN A 86 -1.38 -4.00 -11.28
CA ASN A 86 -1.10 -2.67 -11.83
C ASN A 86 0.24 -2.09 -11.39
N SER A 87 1.01 -2.82 -10.60
CA SER A 87 2.25 -2.29 -10.02
C SER A 87 3.45 -3.08 -10.56
N PRO A 88 4.47 -2.38 -11.09
CA PRO A 88 5.64 -3.06 -11.64
C PRO A 88 6.49 -3.70 -10.53
N VAL A 89 7.14 -4.80 -10.87
CA VAL A 89 8.12 -5.44 -10.00
C VAL A 89 9.36 -4.57 -9.92
N VAL A 90 9.92 -4.42 -8.73
CA VAL A 90 11.15 -3.68 -8.48
C VAL A 90 12.08 -4.51 -7.62
N ALA A 91 13.33 -4.07 -7.54
CA ALA A 91 14.29 -4.70 -6.63
C ALA A 91 13.91 -4.38 -5.18
N ASP A 92 14.16 -5.34 -4.30
CA ASP A 92 13.87 -5.18 -2.87
C ASP A 92 14.83 -4.14 -2.27
N PRO A 93 14.31 -2.98 -1.80
CA PRO A 93 15.19 -1.94 -1.23
C PRO A 93 15.79 -2.32 0.11
N LEU A 94 15.23 -3.33 0.79
CA LEU A 94 15.73 -3.81 2.07
C LEU A 94 16.80 -4.88 1.91
N GLN A 95 16.95 -5.42 0.71
CA GLN A 95 17.93 -6.47 0.45
C GLN A 95 19.26 -5.82 0.06
N THR A 96 20.30 -6.07 0.86
CA THR A 96 21.66 -5.61 0.54
C THR A 96 22.40 -6.72 -0.18
N THR A 97 23.10 -6.36 -1.23
CA THR A 97 23.93 -7.29 -1.98
C THR A 97 25.39 -7.16 -1.55
#